data_549dbbb6eb1eb9eb60cd8e5016af7083
#
_entry.id   549dbbb6eb1eb9eb60cd8e5016af7083
#
_cell.length_a   1.000
_cell.length_b   1.000
_cell.length_c   1.000
_cell.angle_alpha   90.00
_cell.angle_beta   90.00
_cell.angle_gamma   90.00
#
_symmetry.space_group_name_H-M   'P 1'
#
loop_
_entity.id
_entity.type
_entity.pdbx_description
1 polymer ?
#
loop_
_entity_poly.entity_id
_entity_poly.type
_entity_poly.pdbx_seq_one_letter_code
_entity_poly.pdbx_strand_id
1 'polypeptide(L)'
;MKVLVIPDIHLKTWIFDRAEKIIKDGKADRAVCLMDIPDDWNMEFQIERYKETFDRAIAFAVDYPDTLWCYGNHDVSYPWGRLETGYSPYAERTVMSKLEELENSLKSPAQINIMHRIDNV
;
A
#
# COMPACT_ATOMS: atom_id res chain seq x y z
N MET A 1 1.28 6.22 -22.46
CA MET A 1 0.75 6.16 -21.09
C MET A 1 1.83 6.55 -20.09
N LYS A 2 1.47 7.39 -19.13
CA LYS A 2 2.38 7.80 -18.06
C LYS A 2 1.99 7.06 -16.77
N VAL A 3 2.93 6.34 -16.20
CA VAL A 3 2.72 5.55 -14.99
C VAL A 3 3.42 6.23 -13.82
N LEU A 4 2.65 6.50 -12.76
CA LEU A 4 3.20 6.99 -11.50
C LEU A 4 3.60 5.79 -10.63
N VAL A 5 4.84 5.76 -10.22
CA VAL A 5 5.31 4.79 -9.23
C VAL A 5 5.24 5.42 -7.86
N ILE A 6 4.42 4.86 -6.98
CA ILE A 6 4.29 5.29 -5.59
C ILE A 6 5.27 4.47 -4.76
N PRO A 7 6.27 5.10 -4.13
CA PRO A 7 7.31 4.37 -3.39
C PRO A 7 6.79 3.80 -2.07
N ASP A 8 7.68 3.18 -1.31
CA ASP A 8 7.41 2.63 0.01
C ASP A 8 6.71 3.63 0.92
N ILE A 9 5.62 3.22 1.54
CA ILE A 9 4.73 4.11 2.30
C ILE A 9 5.21 4.32 3.73
N HIS A 10 5.51 3.24 4.44
CA HIS A 10 6.00 3.28 5.82
C HIS A 10 5.26 4.32 6.69
N LEU A 11 3.95 4.13 6.87
CA LEU A 11 3.08 4.93 7.72
C LEU A 11 2.98 6.43 7.35
N LYS A 12 3.30 6.79 6.12
CA LYS A 12 3.24 8.17 5.63
C LYS A 12 2.04 8.38 4.70
N THR A 13 0.90 8.70 5.28
CA THR A 13 -0.36 8.90 4.55
C THR A 13 -0.26 9.98 3.46
N TRP A 14 0.57 11.00 3.68
CA TRP A 14 0.74 12.13 2.75
C TRP A 14 1.29 11.71 1.38
N ILE A 15 1.91 10.53 1.29
CA ILE A 15 2.40 10.02 -0.01
C ILE A 15 1.21 9.78 -0.95
N PHE A 16 0.09 9.24 -0.44
CA PHE A 16 -1.13 9.06 -1.23
C PHE A 16 -1.75 10.39 -1.64
N ASP A 17 -1.69 11.41 -0.79
CA ASP A 17 -2.20 12.74 -1.10
C ASP A 17 -1.43 13.35 -2.27
N ARG A 18 -0.10 13.20 -2.27
CA ARG A 18 0.75 13.65 -3.38
C ARG A 18 0.48 12.88 -4.66
N ALA A 19 0.34 11.56 -4.57
CA ALA A 19 0.01 10.72 -5.71
C ALA A 19 -1.31 11.15 -6.35
N GLU A 20 -2.32 11.37 -5.52
CA GLU A 20 -3.64 11.83 -5.97
C GLU A 20 -3.54 13.18 -6.71
N LYS A 21 -2.79 14.14 -6.16
CA LYS A 21 -2.58 15.43 -6.79
C LYS A 21 -1.92 15.30 -8.18
N ILE A 22 -0.90 14.46 -8.29
CA ILE A 22 -0.21 14.23 -9.57
C ILE A 22 -1.18 13.67 -10.62
N ILE A 23 -2.04 12.74 -10.25
CA ILE A 23 -3.04 12.16 -11.16
C ILE A 23 -4.10 13.20 -11.53
N LYS A 24 -4.62 13.94 -10.56
CA LYS A 24 -5.62 14.99 -10.79
C LYS A 24 -5.10 16.12 -11.67
N ASP A 25 -3.82 16.44 -11.57
CA ASP A 25 -3.17 17.43 -12.43
C ASP A 25 -2.87 16.89 -13.86
N GLY A 26 -3.25 15.67 -14.16
CA GLY A 26 -3.06 15.06 -15.48
C GLY A 26 -1.63 14.67 -15.79
N LYS A 27 -0.75 14.58 -14.78
CA LYS A 27 0.67 14.25 -14.96
C LYS A 27 0.94 12.76 -15.04
N ALA A 28 -0.03 11.93 -14.68
CA ALA A 28 0.03 10.49 -14.79
C ALA A 28 -1.35 9.93 -15.11
N ASP A 29 -1.38 8.81 -15.80
CA ASP A 29 -2.62 8.14 -16.23
C ASP A 29 -2.97 6.96 -15.33
N ARG A 30 -1.98 6.34 -14.73
CA ARG A 30 -2.13 5.14 -13.90
C ARG A 30 -1.07 5.12 -12.81
N ALA A 31 -1.36 4.43 -11.72
CA ALA A 31 -0.42 4.29 -10.61
C ALA A 31 -0.04 2.83 -10.37
N VAL A 32 1.18 2.64 -9.92
CA VAL A 32 1.68 1.39 -9.33
C VAL A 32 2.18 1.74 -7.93
N CYS A 33 1.63 1.09 -6.91
CA CYS A 33 2.06 1.29 -5.53
C CYS A 33 2.97 0.14 -5.11
N LEU A 34 4.15 0.47 -4.63
CA LEU A 34 5.12 -0.51 -4.13
C LEU A 34 4.87 -0.94 -2.69
N MET A 35 3.78 -0.46 -2.12
CA MET A 35 3.31 -0.80 -0.78
C MET A 35 4.35 -0.54 0.32
N ASP A 36 4.80 -1.56 1.06
CA ASP A 36 5.52 -1.39 2.32
C ASP A 36 4.78 -0.38 3.20
N ILE A 37 3.46 -0.64 3.36
CA ILE A 37 2.55 0.27 4.03
C ILE A 37 2.84 0.36 5.53
N PRO A 38 3.04 -0.79 6.24
CA PRO A 38 3.29 -0.74 7.67
C PRO A 38 4.75 -0.46 7.98
N ASP A 39 5.01 -0.26 9.24
CA ASP A 39 6.31 -0.16 9.90
C ASP A 39 7.08 1.12 9.59
N ASP A 40 7.50 1.77 10.65
CA ASP A 40 8.44 2.89 10.61
C ASP A 40 9.20 2.91 11.95
N TRP A 41 10.30 3.63 11.99
CA TRP A 41 11.15 3.71 13.16
C TRP A 41 10.38 4.23 14.38
N ASN A 42 10.48 3.53 15.52
CA ASN A 42 9.87 3.90 16.79
C ASN A 42 8.33 4.06 16.74
N MET A 43 7.67 3.36 15.81
CA MET A 43 6.22 3.45 15.61
C MET A 43 5.47 2.16 16.01
N GLU A 44 6.14 1.18 16.57
CA GLU A 44 5.57 -0.14 16.85
C GLU A 44 4.34 -0.12 17.77
N PHE A 45 4.20 0.90 18.60
CA PHE A 45 3.03 1.07 19.48
C PHE A 45 1.95 1.98 18.89
N GLN A 46 2.17 2.57 17.72
CA GLN A 46 1.28 3.53 17.09
C GLN A 46 0.22 2.83 16.21
N ILE A 47 -0.59 1.98 16.82
CA ILE A 47 -1.55 1.12 16.10
C ILE A 47 -2.55 1.95 15.28
N GLU A 48 -3.01 3.09 15.80
CA GLU A 48 -3.91 3.98 15.06
C GLU A 48 -3.26 4.53 13.78
N ARG A 49 -1.96 4.78 13.81
CA ARG A 49 -1.22 5.21 12.62
C ARG A 49 -1.20 4.11 11.56
N TYR A 50 -1.01 2.85 11.96
CA TYR A 50 -1.11 1.71 11.05
C TYR A 50 -2.49 1.66 10.39
N LYS A 51 -3.53 1.77 11.21
CA LYS A 51 -4.91 1.76 10.73
C LYS A 51 -5.19 2.91 9.76
N GLU A 52 -4.85 4.13 10.13
CA GLU A 52 -5.04 5.32 9.30
C GLU A 52 -4.34 5.19 7.94
N THR A 53 -3.12 4.65 7.94
CA THR A 53 -2.35 4.52 6.70
C THR A 53 -2.97 3.48 5.76
N PHE A 54 -3.38 2.34 6.28
CA PHE A 54 -4.12 1.35 5.49
C PHE A 54 -5.46 1.89 5.00
N ASP A 55 -6.19 2.59 5.84
CA ASP A 55 -7.47 3.20 5.45
C ASP A 55 -7.28 4.20 4.30
N ARG A 56 -6.18 4.97 4.34
CA ARG A 56 -5.83 5.88 3.24
C ARG A 56 -5.47 5.14 1.96
N ALA A 57 -4.74 4.03 2.06
CA ALA A 57 -4.43 3.17 0.93
C ALA A 57 -5.69 2.59 0.31
N ILE A 58 -6.61 2.09 1.13
CA ILE A 58 -7.89 1.54 0.69
C ILE A 58 -8.73 2.61 -0.02
N ALA A 59 -8.81 3.81 0.54
CA ALA A 59 -9.52 4.93 -0.09
C ALA A 59 -8.91 5.26 -1.47
N PHE A 60 -7.58 5.26 -1.57
CA PHE A 60 -6.89 5.47 -2.85
C PHE A 60 -7.24 4.37 -3.86
N ALA A 61 -7.26 3.11 -3.41
CA ALA A 61 -7.59 1.97 -4.27
C ALA A 61 -9.02 2.06 -4.82
N VAL A 62 -9.96 2.55 -4.01
CA VAL A 62 -11.36 2.74 -4.41
C VAL A 62 -11.48 3.91 -5.41
N ASP A 63 -10.80 5.02 -5.14
CA ASP A 63 -10.88 6.23 -5.97
C ASP A 63 -10.13 6.07 -7.30
N TYR A 64 -9.06 5.25 -7.31
CA TYR A 64 -8.24 4.97 -8.50
C TYR A 64 -8.18 3.46 -8.73
N PRO A 65 -9.29 2.87 -9.21
CA PRO A 65 -9.47 1.41 -9.23
C PRO A 65 -8.59 0.67 -10.24
N ASP A 66 -7.87 1.37 -11.10
CA ASP A 66 -6.91 0.76 -12.04
C ASP A 66 -5.49 0.69 -11.48
N THR A 67 -5.29 1.11 -10.23
CA THR A 67 -4.00 1.05 -9.56
C THR A 67 -3.54 -0.40 -9.40
N LEU A 68 -2.26 -0.63 -9.68
CA LEU A 68 -1.60 -1.91 -9.40
C LEU A 68 -0.84 -1.82 -8.08
N TRP A 69 -0.81 -2.92 -7.34
CA TRP A 69 -0.23 -2.99 -6.02
C TRP A 69 0.83 -4.10 -5.98
N CYS A 70 2.02 -3.77 -5.51
CA CYS A 70 3.11 -4.72 -5.33
C CYS A 70 3.39 -4.89 -3.84
N TYR A 71 3.25 -6.12 -3.33
CA TYR A 71 3.58 -6.42 -1.93
C TYR A 71 5.04 -6.08 -1.64
N GLY A 72 5.26 -5.27 -0.60
CA GLY A 72 6.58 -5.07 -0.04
C GLY A 72 6.91 -6.13 1.01
N ASN A 73 8.18 -6.22 1.39
CA ASN A 73 8.62 -7.17 2.42
C ASN A 73 7.98 -6.90 3.80
N HIS A 74 7.69 -5.65 4.11
CA HIS A 74 7.01 -5.28 5.36
C HIS A 74 5.54 -5.69 5.36
N ASP A 75 4.88 -5.67 4.21
CA ASP A 75 3.48 -6.12 4.14
C ASP A 75 3.40 -7.63 4.38
N VAL A 76 4.17 -8.43 3.64
CA VAL A 76 4.09 -9.89 3.70
C VAL A 76 4.74 -10.50 4.94
N SER A 77 5.55 -9.75 5.65
CA SER A 77 6.14 -10.22 6.91
C SER A 77 5.06 -10.61 7.93
N TYR A 78 3.93 -9.93 7.90
CA TYR A 78 2.80 -10.19 8.79
C TYR A 78 2.10 -11.53 8.48
N PRO A 79 1.56 -11.76 7.26
CA PRO A 79 0.93 -13.05 6.96
C PRO A 79 1.92 -14.21 6.89
N TRP A 80 3.19 -13.96 6.52
CA TRP A 80 4.19 -15.03 6.40
C TRP A 80 4.97 -15.29 7.68
N GLY A 81 4.75 -14.50 8.73
CA GLY A 81 5.40 -14.69 10.02
C GLY A 81 6.90 -14.39 10.04
N ARG A 82 7.40 -13.61 9.08
CA ARG A 82 8.79 -13.16 9.06
C ARG A 82 8.97 -11.88 9.84
N LEU A 83 10.00 -11.81 10.65
CA LEU A 83 10.32 -10.60 11.42
C LEU A 83 11.22 -9.68 10.60
N GLU A 84 10.64 -8.59 10.11
CA GLU A 84 11.40 -7.51 9.48
C GLU A 84 11.71 -6.42 10.51
N THR A 85 12.71 -5.59 10.21
CA THR A 85 13.01 -4.42 11.05
C THR A 85 11.77 -3.53 11.14
N GLY A 86 11.36 -3.19 12.37
CA GLY A 86 10.16 -2.39 12.58
C GLY A 86 8.86 -3.18 12.69
N TYR A 87 8.89 -4.50 12.51
CA TYR A 87 7.72 -5.36 12.70
C TYR A 87 7.10 -5.10 14.07
N SER A 88 5.78 -4.89 14.11
CA SER A 88 5.05 -4.65 15.34
C SER A 88 4.14 -5.82 15.71
N PRO A 89 4.46 -6.59 16.77
CA PRO A 89 3.54 -7.61 17.25
C PRO A 89 2.24 -7.00 17.79
N TYR A 90 2.25 -5.72 18.16
CA TYR A 90 1.05 -5.01 18.64
C TYR A 90 0.10 -4.64 17.50
N ALA A 91 0.62 -4.40 16.31
CA ALA A 91 -0.15 -4.05 15.12
C ALA A 91 -0.50 -5.25 14.24
N GLU A 92 -0.02 -6.45 14.55
CA GLU A 92 -0.17 -7.65 13.70
C GLU A 92 -1.61 -7.87 13.26
N ARG A 93 -2.54 -7.90 14.20
CA ARG A 93 -3.96 -8.13 13.89
C ARG A 93 -4.53 -7.04 12.98
N THR A 94 -4.17 -5.79 13.24
CA THR A 94 -4.61 -4.65 12.42
C THR A 94 -4.08 -4.77 11.00
N VAL A 95 -2.79 -5.05 10.83
CA VAL A 95 -2.17 -5.21 9.51
C VAL A 95 -2.82 -6.35 8.74
N MET A 96 -2.98 -7.52 9.36
CA MET A 96 -3.61 -8.67 8.71
C MET A 96 -5.01 -8.36 8.22
N SER A 97 -5.83 -7.75 9.08
CA SER A 97 -7.20 -7.37 8.75
C SER A 97 -7.26 -6.31 7.63
N LYS A 98 -6.38 -5.33 7.69
CA LYS A 98 -6.36 -4.24 6.70
C LYS A 98 -5.80 -4.67 5.35
N LEU A 99 -4.84 -5.59 5.31
CA LEU A 99 -4.37 -6.18 4.06
C LEU A 99 -5.50 -6.92 3.35
N GLU A 100 -6.28 -7.72 4.09
CA GLU A 100 -7.44 -8.40 3.54
C GLU A 100 -8.48 -7.40 3.02
N GLU A 101 -8.75 -6.34 3.77
CA GLU A 101 -9.67 -5.29 3.35
C GLU A 101 -9.21 -4.58 2.07
N LEU A 102 -7.91 -4.29 1.96
CA LEU A 102 -7.34 -3.73 0.74
C LEU A 102 -7.52 -4.67 -0.44
N GLU A 103 -7.15 -5.94 -0.28
CA GLU A 103 -7.31 -6.97 -1.33
C GLU A 103 -8.76 -7.07 -1.80
N ASN A 104 -9.71 -7.06 -0.88
CA ASN A 104 -11.13 -7.16 -1.18
C ASN A 104 -11.72 -5.89 -1.80
N SER A 105 -11.05 -4.76 -1.71
CA SER A 105 -11.49 -3.49 -2.31
C SER A 105 -11.07 -3.33 -3.77
N LEU A 106 -10.23 -4.22 -4.29
CA LEU A 106 -9.76 -4.17 -5.67
C LEU A 106 -10.77 -4.79 -6.63
N LYS A 107 -10.77 -4.34 -7.89
CA LYS A 107 -11.62 -4.91 -8.94
C LYS A 107 -11.31 -6.37 -9.23
N SER A 108 -10.03 -6.75 -9.12
CA SER A 108 -9.54 -8.08 -9.42
C SER A 108 -8.39 -8.46 -8.49
N PRO A 109 -8.32 -9.74 -8.05
CA PRO A 109 -7.18 -10.22 -7.27
C PRO A 109 -5.85 -10.10 -8.00
N ALA A 110 -5.87 -10.04 -9.33
CA ALA A 110 -4.66 -9.89 -10.13
C ALA A 110 -4.00 -8.51 -10.00
N GLN A 111 -4.69 -7.51 -9.45
CA GLN A 111 -4.14 -6.18 -9.27
C GLN A 111 -3.15 -6.06 -8.10
N ILE A 112 -3.08 -7.06 -7.24
CA ILE A 112 -2.12 -7.11 -6.14
C ILE A 112 -1.28 -8.37 -6.24
N ASN A 113 0.04 -8.21 -6.33
CA ASN A 113 0.97 -9.32 -6.52
C ASN A 113 2.39 -8.89 -6.13
N ILE A 114 3.34 -9.80 -6.26
CA ILE A 114 4.76 -9.52 -6.03
C ILE A 114 5.32 -8.66 -7.16
N MET A 115 4.82 -8.84 -8.38
CA MET A 115 5.23 -8.07 -9.56
C MET A 115 4.07 -7.86 -10.51
N HIS A 116 4.20 -6.86 -11.35
CA HIS A 116 3.24 -6.58 -12.43
C HIS A 116 3.98 -6.31 -13.73
N ARG A 117 3.29 -6.64 -14.83
CA ARG A 117 3.73 -6.28 -16.18
C ARG A 117 2.76 -5.25 -16.74
N ILE A 118 3.30 -4.15 -17.25
CA ILE A 118 2.52 -3.08 -17.88
C ILE A 118 2.92 -3.02 -19.34
N ASP A 119 1.94 -3.20 -20.23
CA ASP A 119 2.13 -3.33 -21.67
C ASP A 119 3.11 -4.48 -21.94
N ASN A 120 4.19 -4.27 -22.64
CA ASN A 120 5.21 -5.27 -22.94
C ASN A 120 6.50 -5.06 -22.13
N VAL A 121 6.38 -4.38 -21.03
CA VAL A 121 7.54 -4.08 -20.17
C VAL A 121 7.67 -5.08 -19.05
#